data_ff8ae506e0c3e4bd194c410d542713e7
#
_entry.id   ff8ae506e0c3e4bd194c410d542713e7
#
_cell.length_a   1.000
_cell.length_b   1.000
_cell.length_c   1.000
_cell.angle_alpha   90.00
_cell.angle_beta   90.00
_cell.angle_gamma   90.00
#
_symmetry.space_group_name_H-M   'P 1'
#
loop_
_entity.id
_entity.type
_entity.pdbx_description
1 polymer ?
#
loop_
_entity_poly.entity_id
_entity_poly.type
_entity_poly.pdbx_seq_one_letter_code
_entity_poly.pdbx_strand_id
1 'polypeptide(L)'
;MYQTVRHGVIPALSAEHLSDNIEFVWQSVPQPWHPQSGLMHDALMAAYLVDASKVVIYIDEVFTRQDEFFDDKTKDLTRVQIYDQLIQISGECGYDIPAMARLLDMERVEGNAGLEQVTQQLKWAVKYHRVRGVHVTPTVFINGIEADDVSSNWNSAQWLDKLEPMFA
;
A
#
# COMPACT_ATOMS: atom_id res chain seq x y z
N MET A 1 -11.39 -4.24 2.15
CA MET A 1 -11.43 -3.58 0.82
C MET A 1 -10.31 -4.02 -0.11
N TYR A 2 -9.02 -3.80 0.19
CA TYR A 2 -7.93 -4.20 -0.73
C TYR A 2 -8.08 -5.65 -1.22
N GLN A 3 -8.13 -6.63 -0.32
CA GLN A 3 -8.26 -8.04 -0.65
C GLN A 3 -9.52 -8.34 -1.51
N THR A 4 -10.65 -7.70 -1.20
CA THR A 4 -11.90 -7.87 -1.97
C THR A 4 -11.74 -7.39 -3.40
N VAL A 5 -11.16 -6.20 -3.60
CA VAL A 5 -10.96 -5.63 -4.93
C VAL A 5 -9.90 -6.44 -5.68
N ARG A 6 -8.76 -6.71 -5.06
CA ARG A 6 -7.61 -7.39 -5.69
C ARG A 6 -7.90 -8.82 -6.10
N HIS A 7 -8.57 -9.59 -5.24
CA HIS A 7 -8.77 -11.03 -5.45
C HIS A 7 -10.21 -11.42 -5.84
N GLY A 8 -11.13 -10.45 -5.82
CA GLY A 8 -12.52 -10.67 -6.21
C GLY A 8 -12.96 -9.84 -7.41
N VAL A 9 -12.87 -8.51 -7.31
CA VAL A 9 -13.40 -7.61 -8.34
C VAL A 9 -12.55 -7.63 -9.61
N ILE A 10 -11.23 -7.45 -9.50
CA ILE A 10 -10.33 -7.41 -10.67
C ILE A 10 -10.40 -8.71 -11.49
N PRO A 11 -10.35 -9.92 -10.90
CA PRO A 11 -10.52 -11.15 -11.66
C PRO A 11 -11.89 -11.29 -12.34
N ALA A 12 -12.97 -10.84 -11.67
CA ALA A 12 -14.32 -10.89 -12.26
C ALA A 12 -14.43 -9.99 -13.49
N LEU A 13 -13.95 -8.74 -13.40
CA LEU A 13 -13.91 -7.81 -14.54
C LEU A 13 -13.03 -8.33 -15.69
N SER A 14 -11.93 -9.01 -15.36
CA SER A 14 -11.07 -9.64 -16.38
C SER A 14 -11.76 -10.78 -17.12
N ALA A 15 -12.56 -11.58 -16.43
CA ALA A 15 -13.34 -12.67 -17.03
C ALA A 15 -14.40 -12.15 -18.00
N GLU A 16 -14.91 -10.95 -17.81
CA GLU A 16 -15.91 -10.29 -18.66
C GLU A 16 -15.28 -9.37 -19.72
N HIS A 17 -13.97 -9.36 -19.86
CA HIS A 17 -13.21 -8.46 -20.76
C HIS A 17 -13.42 -6.96 -20.51
N LEU A 18 -13.80 -6.59 -19.28
CA LEU A 18 -13.98 -5.19 -18.86
C LEU A 18 -12.71 -4.60 -18.27
N SER A 19 -11.74 -5.43 -17.92
CA SER A 19 -10.47 -5.00 -17.28
C SER A 19 -9.65 -4.03 -18.13
N ASP A 20 -9.77 -4.09 -19.45
CA ASP A 20 -9.02 -3.21 -20.37
C ASP A 20 -9.53 -1.76 -20.33
N ASN A 21 -10.71 -1.53 -19.76
CA ASN A 21 -11.35 -0.23 -19.65
C ASN A 21 -11.22 0.41 -18.25
N ILE A 22 -10.53 -0.25 -17.31
CA ILE A 22 -10.39 0.23 -15.92
C ILE A 22 -8.95 0.13 -15.44
N GLU A 23 -8.49 1.18 -14.80
CA GLU A 23 -7.21 1.20 -14.10
C GLU A 23 -7.47 1.30 -12.59
N PHE A 24 -6.89 0.37 -11.80
CA PHE A 24 -6.92 0.41 -10.35
C PHE A 24 -5.63 1.04 -9.82
N VAL A 25 -5.75 2.20 -9.19
CA VAL A 25 -4.62 2.94 -8.62
C VAL A 25 -4.66 2.83 -7.10
N TRP A 26 -3.59 2.30 -6.51
CA TRP A 26 -3.42 2.22 -5.06
C TRP A 26 -2.56 3.38 -4.58
N GLN A 27 -3.12 4.19 -3.68
CA GLN A 27 -2.43 5.35 -3.13
C GLN A 27 -2.14 5.15 -1.64
N SER A 28 -0.88 5.35 -1.26
CA SER A 28 -0.45 5.26 0.13
C SER A 28 -0.97 6.41 0.98
N VAL A 29 -1.59 6.07 2.11
CA VAL A 29 -2.10 7.02 3.10
C VAL A 29 -1.65 6.55 4.50
N PRO A 30 -0.43 6.90 4.94
CA PRO A 30 0.05 6.55 6.28
C PRO A 30 -0.87 7.09 7.37
N GLN A 31 -1.20 6.24 8.35
CA GLN A 31 -2.06 6.61 9.47
C GLN A 31 -1.22 6.85 10.72
N PRO A 32 -1.13 8.09 11.23
CA PRO A 32 -0.19 8.44 12.29
C PRO A 32 -0.51 7.85 13.66
N TRP A 33 -1.73 7.36 13.87
CA TRP A 33 -2.15 6.70 15.12
C TRP A 33 -1.70 5.23 15.21
N HIS A 34 -1.12 4.68 14.16
CA HIS A 34 -0.42 3.40 14.13
C HIS A 34 1.07 3.68 13.87
N PRO A 35 1.95 3.66 14.89
CA PRO A 35 3.35 4.06 14.76
C PRO A 35 4.10 3.32 13.64
N GLN A 36 3.80 2.04 13.45
CA GLN A 36 4.40 1.20 12.41
C GLN A 36 3.88 1.49 11.00
N SER A 37 2.75 2.19 10.86
CA SER A 37 2.17 2.51 9.54
C SER A 37 3.16 3.26 8.66
N GLY A 38 3.87 4.25 9.20
CA GLY A 38 4.93 4.95 8.48
C GLY A 38 6.04 4.02 8.01
N LEU A 39 6.44 3.05 8.84
CA LEU A 39 7.51 2.09 8.53
C LEU A 39 7.09 1.12 7.42
N MET A 40 5.86 0.65 7.43
CA MET A 40 5.31 -0.21 6.38
C MET A 40 5.24 0.53 5.05
N HIS A 41 4.87 1.82 5.07
CA HIS A 41 4.89 2.64 3.86
C HIS A 41 6.31 2.97 3.39
N ASP A 42 7.27 3.17 4.29
CA ASP A 42 8.69 3.30 3.92
C ASP A 42 9.18 2.04 3.18
N ALA A 43 8.84 0.85 3.68
CA ALA A 43 9.20 -0.41 3.02
C ALA A 43 8.53 -0.58 1.65
N LEU A 44 7.26 -0.13 1.51
CA LEU A 44 6.57 -0.11 0.22
C LEU A 44 7.26 0.84 -0.77
N MET A 45 7.69 2.03 -0.33
CA MET A 45 8.44 2.96 -1.18
C MET A 45 9.80 2.41 -1.57
N ALA A 46 10.50 1.73 -0.65
CA ALA A 46 11.74 1.03 -0.96
C ALA A 46 11.53 -0.08 -2.00
N ALA A 47 10.49 -0.89 -1.85
CA ALA A 47 10.12 -1.93 -2.82
C ALA A 47 9.86 -1.34 -4.22
N TYR A 48 9.12 -0.24 -4.29
CA TYR A 48 8.88 0.47 -5.55
C TYR A 48 10.20 0.97 -6.20
N LEU A 49 11.12 1.50 -5.40
CA LEU A 49 12.42 1.99 -5.88
C LEU A 49 13.36 0.87 -6.36
N VAL A 50 13.28 -0.31 -5.74
CA VAL A 50 14.10 -1.47 -6.13
C VAL A 50 13.54 -2.14 -7.38
N ASP A 51 12.24 -2.45 -7.39
CA ASP A 51 11.59 -3.10 -8.55
C ASP A 51 10.08 -2.83 -8.54
N ALA A 52 9.65 -1.81 -9.28
CA ALA A 52 8.25 -1.41 -9.38
C ALA A 52 7.34 -2.52 -9.94
N SER A 53 7.87 -3.45 -10.74
CA SER A 53 7.07 -4.53 -11.34
C SER A 53 6.56 -5.55 -10.32
N LYS A 54 7.20 -5.65 -9.15
CA LYS A 54 6.86 -6.58 -8.08
C LYS A 54 6.03 -5.95 -6.95
N VAL A 55 5.78 -4.64 -7.01
CA VAL A 55 5.12 -3.90 -5.92
C VAL A 55 3.78 -4.50 -5.54
N VAL A 56 2.98 -4.93 -6.51
CA VAL A 56 1.66 -5.53 -6.23
C VAL A 56 1.79 -6.84 -5.46
N ILE A 57 2.78 -7.69 -5.80
CA ILE A 57 3.04 -8.94 -5.08
C ILE A 57 3.46 -8.64 -3.63
N TYR A 58 4.31 -7.63 -3.45
CA TYR A 58 4.73 -7.21 -2.11
C TYR A 58 3.57 -6.66 -1.28
N ILE A 59 2.69 -5.85 -1.88
CA ILE A 59 1.47 -5.35 -1.21
C ILE A 59 0.57 -6.53 -0.81
N ASP A 60 0.33 -7.48 -1.72
CA ASP A 60 -0.50 -8.67 -1.43
C ASP A 60 0.04 -9.44 -0.22
N GLU A 61 1.35 -9.66 -0.14
CA GLU A 61 1.98 -10.40 0.96
C GLU A 61 1.92 -9.62 2.27
N VAL A 62 2.20 -8.31 2.26
CA VAL A 62 2.10 -7.46 3.45
C VAL A 62 0.66 -7.40 3.98
N PHE A 63 -0.36 -7.33 3.11
CA PHE A 63 -1.76 -7.39 3.54
C PHE A 63 -2.16 -8.78 4.07
N THR A 64 -1.59 -9.85 3.54
CA THR A 64 -1.84 -11.21 4.04
C THR A 64 -1.29 -11.40 5.46
N ARG A 65 -0.21 -10.73 5.78
CA ARG A 65 0.50 -10.79 7.07
C ARG A 65 0.29 -9.53 7.92
N GLN A 66 -0.73 -8.72 7.64
CA GLN A 66 -0.92 -7.42 8.32
C GLN A 66 -1.09 -7.52 9.84
N ASP A 67 -1.61 -8.64 10.34
CA ASP A 67 -1.79 -8.88 11.77
C ASP A 67 -0.47 -9.04 12.54
N GLU A 68 0.62 -9.40 11.86
CA GLU A 68 1.98 -9.40 12.42
C GLU A 68 2.46 -7.98 12.78
N PHE A 69 1.84 -6.96 12.17
CA PHE A 69 2.17 -5.54 12.32
C PHE A 69 1.12 -4.77 13.13
N PHE A 70 0.20 -5.42 13.81
CA PHE A 70 -0.73 -4.73 14.71
C PHE A 70 -0.01 -4.17 15.94
N ASP A 71 -0.59 -3.15 16.56
CA ASP A 71 0.02 -2.41 17.68
C ASP A 71 0.47 -3.33 18.81
N ASP A 72 -0.30 -4.37 19.15
CA ASP A 72 0.03 -5.33 20.19
C ASP A 72 1.22 -6.24 19.84
N LYS A 73 1.50 -6.44 18.55
CA LYS A 73 2.63 -7.25 18.06
C LYS A 73 3.92 -6.44 17.93
N THR A 74 3.78 -5.15 17.65
CA THR A 74 4.93 -4.29 17.35
C THR A 74 5.35 -3.37 18.51
N LYS A 75 4.57 -3.30 19.60
CA LYS A 75 4.80 -2.37 20.73
C LYS A 75 6.18 -2.44 21.38
N ASP A 76 6.80 -3.63 21.37
CA ASP A 76 8.10 -3.88 21.98
C ASP A 76 9.22 -3.99 20.93
N LEU A 77 8.91 -3.82 19.63
CA LEU A 77 9.87 -3.87 18.55
C LEU A 77 10.49 -2.49 18.28
N THR A 78 11.77 -2.51 18.00
CA THR A 78 12.46 -1.33 17.46
C THR A 78 12.07 -1.11 15.99
N ARG A 79 12.26 0.12 15.51
CA ARG A 79 12.09 0.46 14.10
C ARG A 79 12.91 -0.47 13.18
N VAL A 80 14.15 -0.77 13.57
CA VAL A 80 15.04 -1.66 12.79
C VAL A 80 14.45 -3.06 12.70
N GLN A 81 13.97 -3.61 13.80
CA GLN A 81 13.36 -4.95 13.79
C GLN A 81 12.10 -5.03 12.91
N ILE A 82 11.30 -3.96 12.86
CA ILE A 82 10.15 -3.89 11.94
C ILE A 82 10.63 -3.85 10.49
N TYR A 83 11.65 -3.07 10.18
CA TYR A 83 12.24 -3.07 8.83
C TYR A 83 12.82 -4.43 8.45
N ASP A 84 13.50 -5.13 9.38
CA ASP A 84 14.04 -6.46 9.12
C ASP A 84 12.94 -7.46 8.71
N GLN A 85 11.78 -7.42 9.40
CA GLN A 85 10.63 -8.25 9.03
C GLN A 85 10.11 -7.90 7.63
N LEU A 86 9.94 -6.62 7.31
CA LEU A 86 9.46 -6.16 6.01
C LEU A 86 10.45 -6.47 4.87
N ILE A 87 11.75 -6.42 5.14
CA ILE A 87 12.82 -6.83 4.21
C ILE A 87 12.75 -8.34 3.95
N GLN A 88 12.52 -9.17 4.98
CA GLN A 88 12.35 -10.61 4.79
C GLN A 88 11.15 -10.93 3.91
N ILE A 89 10.00 -10.28 4.15
CA ILE A 89 8.81 -10.40 3.28
C ILE A 89 9.14 -10.03 1.83
N SER A 90 9.92 -8.97 1.62
CA SER A 90 10.33 -8.58 0.27
C SER A 90 11.18 -9.65 -0.42
N GLY A 91 12.05 -10.33 0.32
CA GLY A 91 12.84 -11.46 -0.20
C GLY A 91 11.97 -12.63 -0.66
N GLU A 92 10.90 -12.96 0.07
CA GLU A 92 9.90 -13.96 -0.30
C GLU A 92 9.16 -13.57 -1.60
N CYS A 93 8.99 -12.28 -1.84
CA CYS A 93 8.44 -11.71 -3.08
C CYS A 93 9.48 -11.61 -4.23
N GLY A 94 10.71 -12.07 -4.02
CA GLY A 94 11.78 -12.10 -5.02
C GLY A 94 12.51 -10.78 -5.22
N TYR A 95 12.48 -9.88 -4.25
CA TYR A 95 13.30 -8.68 -4.25
C TYR A 95 14.77 -8.97 -3.90
N ASP A 96 15.65 -8.08 -4.32
CA ASP A 96 17.04 -8.03 -3.87
C ASP A 96 17.08 -7.53 -2.42
N ILE A 97 17.29 -8.46 -1.46
CA ILE A 97 17.36 -8.16 -0.03
C ILE A 97 18.43 -7.11 0.30
N PRO A 98 19.69 -7.19 -0.22
CA PRO A 98 20.67 -6.15 -0.02
C PRO A 98 20.24 -4.75 -0.51
N ALA A 99 19.53 -4.67 -1.63
CA ALA A 99 19.02 -3.40 -2.14
C ALA A 99 17.93 -2.82 -1.23
N MET A 100 17.00 -3.66 -0.77
CA MET A 100 15.96 -3.26 0.19
C MET A 100 16.58 -2.78 1.51
N ALA A 101 17.51 -3.57 2.08
CA ALA A 101 18.19 -3.25 3.33
C ALA A 101 18.95 -1.91 3.24
N ARG A 102 19.60 -1.63 2.13
CA ARG A 102 20.32 -0.37 1.93
C ARG A 102 19.38 0.85 1.95
N LEU A 103 18.17 0.74 1.40
CA LEU A 103 17.20 1.84 1.37
C LEU A 103 16.53 2.06 2.73
N LEU A 104 16.48 1.03 3.59
CA LEU A 104 15.86 1.08 4.92
C LEU A 104 16.89 1.16 6.06
N ASP A 105 18.15 1.37 5.73
CA ASP A 105 19.27 1.40 6.67
C ASP A 105 19.25 2.66 7.53
N MET A 106 18.90 2.49 8.80
CA MET A 106 18.84 3.58 9.78
C MET A 106 20.22 4.10 10.20
N GLU A 107 21.30 3.33 10.04
CA GLU A 107 22.66 3.77 10.37
C GLU A 107 23.16 4.84 9.38
N ARG A 108 22.55 4.93 8.22
CA ARG A 108 22.86 5.94 7.19
C ARG A 108 22.07 7.24 7.35
N VAL A 109 21.19 7.33 8.36
CA VAL A 109 20.37 8.51 8.59
C VAL A 109 21.14 9.51 9.45
N GLU A 110 21.40 10.69 8.91
CA GLU A 110 22.04 11.77 9.62
C GLU A 110 21.03 12.83 10.11
N GLY A 111 21.06 13.17 11.37
CA GLY A 111 20.21 14.19 11.96
C GLY A 111 18.72 13.88 11.75
N ASN A 112 17.99 14.78 11.07
CA ASN A 112 16.57 14.67 10.77
C ASN A 112 16.28 14.42 9.27
N ALA A 113 17.25 13.90 8.51
CA ALA A 113 17.12 13.71 7.06
C ALA A 113 16.12 12.62 6.68
N GLY A 114 15.96 11.59 7.53
CA GLY A 114 15.18 10.39 7.20
C GLY A 114 15.91 9.49 6.20
N LEU A 115 15.20 8.49 5.68
CA LEU A 115 15.72 7.56 4.67
C LEU A 115 15.71 8.25 3.30
N GLU A 116 16.71 8.95 2.96
CA GLU A 116 16.96 9.70 1.71
C GLU A 116 15.83 9.61 0.64
N GLN A 117 15.97 8.71 -0.34
CA GLN A 117 15.02 8.56 -1.43
C GLN A 117 13.63 8.07 -0.95
N VAL A 118 13.59 7.14 -0.02
CA VAL A 118 12.36 6.56 0.55
C VAL A 118 11.52 7.63 1.22
N THR A 119 12.12 8.43 2.10
CA THR A 119 11.41 9.53 2.77
C THR A 119 10.86 10.56 1.78
N GLN A 120 11.55 10.80 0.67
CA GLN A 120 11.05 11.71 -0.36
C GLN A 120 9.80 11.15 -1.06
N GLN A 121 9.79 9.86 -1.40
CA GLN A 121 8.60 9.20 -1.96
C GLN A 121 7.41 9.27 -0.98
N LEU A 122 7.68 8.97 0.29
CA LEU A 122 6.64 9.06 1.32
C LEU A 122 6.08 10.48 1.47
N LYS A 123 6.93 11.51 1.42
CA LYS A 123 6.50 12.91 1.44
C LYS A 123 5.58 13.24 0.26
N TRP A 124 5.86 12.71 -0.94
CA TRP A 124 4.99 12.93 -2.10
C TRP A 124 3.64 12.23 -1.92
N ALA A 125 3.61 10.99 -1.44
CA ALA A 125 2.37 10.28 -1.14
C ALA A 125 1.52 11.04 -0.11
N VAL A 126 2.15 11.49 1.00
CA VAL A 126 1.48 12.30 2.03
C VAL A 126 0.95 13.62 1.48
N LYS A 127 1.73 14.32 0.66
CA LYS A 127 1.29 15.57 0.01
C LYS A 127 0.09 15.30 -0.91
N TYR A 128 0.14 14.24 -1.71
CA TYR A 128 -0.92 13.90 -2.65
C TYR A 128 -2.26 13.68 -1.93
N HIS A 129 -2.31 12.80 -0.92
CA HIS A 129 -3.56 12.53 -0.21
C HIS A 129 -4.09 13.76 0.55
N ARG A 130 -3.18 14.62 1.09
CA ARG A 130 -3.59 15.86 1.77
C ARG A 130 -4.25 16.86 0.83
N VAL A 131 -3.70 17.08 -0.37
CA VAL A 131 -4.30 18.03 -1.34
C VAL A 131 -5.61 17.49 -1.91
N ARG A 132 -5.84 16.18 -1.84
CA ARG A 132 -7.10 15.54 -2.21
C ARG A 132 -8.13 15.51 -1.07
N GLY A 133 -7.77 16.01 0.12
CA GLY A 133 -8.64 16.00 1.29
C GLY A 133 -8.84 14.62 1.94
N VAL A 134 -8.00 13.63 1.59
CA VAL A 134 -8.11 12.28 2.15
C VAL A 134 -7.55 12.26 3.57
N HIS A 135 -8.38 11.93 4.55
CA HIS A 135 -8.03 11.86 5.98
C HIS A 135 -8.54 10.58 6.67
N VAL A 136 -9.26 9.74 5.95
CA VAL A 136 -9.68 8.41 6.41
C VAL A 136 -9.28 7.36 5.37
N THR A 137 -9.10 6.10 5.81
CA THR A 137 -8.82 4.98 4.93
C THR A 137 -9.78 3.83 5.21
N PRO A 138 -10.24 3.17 4.17
CA PRO A 138 -10.04 3.47 2.76
C PRO A 138 -10.95 4.62 2.27
N THR A 139 -10.44 5.49 1.40
CA THR A 139 -11.23 6.45 0.61
C THR A 139 -11.13 6.06 -0.86
N VAL A 140 -12.23 6.10 -1.58
CA VAL A 140 -12.30 5.68 -2.99
C VAL A 140 -12.62 6.88 -3.88
N PHE A 141 -11.91 6.96 -5.00
CA PHE A 141 -12.20 7.90 -6.08
C PHE A 141 -12.47 7.13 -7.36
N ILE A 142 -13.52 7.49 -8.09
CA ILE A 142 -13.83 6.95 -9.41
C ILE A 142 -13.74 8.12 -10.40
N ASN A 143 -12.91 7.99 -11.41
CA ASN A 143 -12.64 9.04 -12.39
C ASN A 143 -12.33 10.41 -11.75
N GLY A 144 -11.62 10.38 -10.61
CA GLY A 144 -11.19 11.57 -9.89
C GLY A 144 -12.22 12.19 -8.93
N ILE A 145 -13.44 11.65 -8.87
CA ILE A 145 -14.53 12.08 -7.96
C ILE A 145 -14.59 11.10 -6.79
N GLU A 146 -14.69 11.62 -5.57
CA GLU A 146 -14.85 10.81 -4.38
C GLU A 146 -16.18 10.03 -4.43
N ALA A 147 -16.11 8.73 -4.20
CA ALA A 147 -17.24 7.82 -4.14
C ALA A 147 -17.56 7.53 -2.66
N ASP A 148 -18.25 8.46 -2.01
CA ASP A 148 -18.59 8.44 -0.59
C ASP A 148 -19.59 7.36 -0.19
N ASP A 149 -20.30 6.80 -1.18
CA ASP A 149 -21.20 5.67 -1.04
C ASP A 149 -20.47 4.31 -0.92
N VAL A 150 -19.17 4.26 -1.27
CA VAL A 150 -18.39 3.01 -1.22
C VAL A 150 -17.94 2.70 0.20
N SER A 151 -18.41 1.58 0.76
CA SER A 151 -18.02 1.12 2.09
C SER A 151 -16.80 0.19 2.07
N SER A 152 -15.96 0.27 3.11
CA SER A 152 -14.86 -0.69 3.34
C SER A 152 -15.31 -2.14 3.46
N ASN A 153 -16.60 -2.36 3.80
CA ASN A 153 -17.20 -3.68 4.00
C ASN A 153 -17.86 -4.25 2.73
N TRP A 154 -17.81 -3.53 1.61
CA TRP A 154 -18.40 -4.04 0.37
C TRP A 154 -17.75 -5.36 -0.06
N ASN A 155 -18.61 -6.30 -0.46
CA ASN A 155 -18.21 -7.53 -1.14
C ASN A 155 -18.03 -7.30 -2.65
N SER A 156 -17.56 -8.31 -3.36
CA SER A 156 -17.28 -8.20 -4.80
C SER A 156 -18.54 -7.88 -5.62
N ALA A 157 -19.70 -8.41 -5.27
CA ALA A 157 -20.95 -8.14 -5.99
C ALA A 157 -21.35 -6.67 -5.92
N GLN A 158 -21.27 -6.05 -4.74
CA GLN A 158 -21.57 -4.62 -4.57
C GLN A 158 -20.61 -3.72 -5.37
N TRP A 159 -19.35 -4.12 -5.49
CA TRP A 159 -18.38 -3.44 -6.33
C TRP A 159 -18.73 -3.57 -7.82
N LEU A 160 -19.07 -4.78 -8.29
CA LEU A 160 -19.47 -5.01 -9.68
C LEU A 160 -20.74 -4.24 -10.04
N ASP A 161 -21.77 -4.28 -9.19
CA ASP A 161 -23.00 -3.50 -9.35
C ASP A 161 -22.74 -1.99 -9.52
N LYS A 162 -21.68 -1.47 -8.86
CA LYS A 162 -21.26 -0.07 -8.98
C LYS A 162 -20.49 0.21 -10.27
N LEU A 163 -19.61 -0.69 -10.70
CA LEU A 163 -18.67 -0.47 -11.78
C LEU A 163 -19.25 -0.83 -13.15
N GLU A 164 -19.97 -1.94 -13.30
CA GLU A 164 -20.51 -2.42 -14.57
C GLU A 164 -21.32 -1.38 -15.36
N PRO A 165 -22.21 -0.58 -14.72
CA PRO A 165 -22.95 0.44 -15.46
C PRO A 165 -22.07 1.55 -16.06
N MET A 166 -20.81 1.66 -15.65
CA MET A 166 -19.88 2.68 -16.16
C MET A 166 -19.22 2.26 -17.48
N PHE A 167 -19.40 1.01 -17.89
CA PHE A 167 -18.87 0.47 -19.16
C PHE A 167 -19.93 0.42 -20.27
N ALA A 168 -21.17 0.79 -19.96
CA ALA A 168 -22.30 0.75 -20.88
C ALA A 168 -22.30 1.90 -21.90
#